data_4958b7f4332889d931fac1aee2c84a2c
#
_entry.id   4958b7f4332889d931fac1aee2c84a2c
#
_cell.length_a   1.000
_cell.length_b   1.000
_cell.length_c   1.000
_cell.angle_alpha   90.00
_cell.angle_beta   90.00
_cell.angle_gamma   90.00
#
_symmetry.space_group_name_H-M   'P 1'
#
loop_
_entity.id
_entity.type
_entity.pdbx_description
1 polymer ?
#
loop_
_entity_poly.entity_id
_entity_poly.type
_entity_poly.pdbx_seq_one_letter_code
_entity_poly.pdbx_strand_id
1 'polypeptide(L)'
;MKNAHKRLGLGVSLLLVAGTGLALVAPAASAAPQSPKAACGLPAARSGHIAGIVPALGQCSAKSVGQAISNSTKAHITSDPANGTPPLLYHGGSVMMTPSTSPLTITAIYWNPTAFPMASSYKSLITTYVSDVATASGQNTNVYSVLNEYSGNNGQIHYSIRAGTAISDTDTLPRSGCTVASRDRSGIYSDGSGYSACLDDAQLQTEINNVTSAHGLPHNLSNIYVIFLPKHVEQCFNAGSTTTSSNECTINYEPSAAYCAYHSDASSSAIYANMPYPIYESGTGYTCGSDASFGVIESPNNNPDADTEISPTSHEVSEAITDPDTQTGWYDSSGYEIGDECAYVFGGTSGSAGALYNQTINGGHFLTQEEFSNNDFNITGGGCVQSAAAEA
;
A
#
# COMPACT_ATOMS: atom_id res chain seq x y z
N MET A 1 -43.03 -51.15 66.02
CA MET A 1 -42.93 -51.12 67.53
C MET A 1 -42.30 -49.78 67.89
N LYS A 2 -43.10 -48.96 68.58
CA LYS A 2 -42.74 -47.99 69.66
C LYS A 2 -41.64 -46.95 69.37
N ASN A 3 -42.07 -45.66 69.09
CA ASN A 3 -42.10 -44.60 70.13
C ASN A 3 -40.72 -44.15 70.60
N ALA A 4 -40.34 -42.89 70.58
CA ALA A 4 -40.93 -41.78 71.35
C ALA A 4 -40.28 -40.44 71.01
N HIS A 5 -41.08 -39.41 71.16
CA HIS A 5 -40.77 -37.99 71.21
C HIS A 5 -39.64 -37.58 72.19
N LYS A 6 -38.99 -36.45 71.89
CA LYS A 6 -38.90 -35.34 72.81
C LYS A 6 -38.57 -34.01 72.10
N ARG A 7 -39.35 -33.01 72.38
CA ARG A 7 -39.16 -31.57 72.13
C ARG A 7 -38.24 -30.97 73.14
N LEU A 8 -37.57 -29.89 72.82
CA LEU A 8 -37.28 -28.60 73.43
C LEU A 8 -36.00 -28.09 72.85
N GLY A 9 -35.73 -26.87 72.58
CA GLY A 9 -36.37 -25.61 72.93
C GLY A 9 -35.60 -24.48 72.30
N LEU A 10 -36.24 -23.33 72.20
CA LEU A 10 -35.80 -22.08 71.66
C LEU A 10 -34.42 -21.60 72.13
N GLY A 11 -33.65 -21.04 71.20
CA GLY A 11 -32.53 -20.14 71.41
C GLY A 11 -32.30 -19.27 70.22
N VAL A 12 -32.93 -18.10 70.18
CA VAL A 12 -32.73 -17.06 69.15
C VAL A 12 -31.45 -16.32 69.59
N SER A 13 -30.39 -16.48 68.75
CA SER A 13 -29.21 -15.58 68.83
C SER A 13 -29.07 -14.90 67.51
N LEU A 14 -29.37 -13.62 67.53
CA LEU A 14 -29.21 -12.70 66.35
C LEU A 14 -27.71 -12.38 66.29
N LEU A 15 -27.01 -12.99 65.31
CA LEU A 15 -25.66 -12.54 64.90
C LEU A 15 -25.80 -11.62 63.71
N LEU A 16 -25.56 -10.33 63.91
CA LEU A 16 -25.30 -9.38 62.86
C LEU A 16 -23.95 -9.76 62.21
N VAL A 17 -24.01 -10.33 60.99
CA VAL A 17 -22.83 -10.43 60.10
C VAL A 17 -22.82 -9.19 59.25
N ALA A 18 -21.89 -8.29 59.53
CA ALA A 18 -21.56 -7.19 58.64
C ALA A 18 -20.97 -7.77 57.35
N GLY A 19 -21.80 -7.84 56.33
CA GLY A 19 -21.38 -8.23 54.98
C GLY A 19 -20.55 -7.10 54.38
N THR A 20 -19.23 -7.27 54.34
CA THR A 20 -18.37 -6.49 53.46
C THR A 20 -18.66 -6.96 52.01
N GLY A 21 -19.46 -6.17 51.32
CA GLY A 21 -19.70 -6.37 49.90
C GLY A 21 -18.38 -6.19 49.12
N LEU A 22 -17.75 -7.29 48.72
CA LEU A 22 -16.79 -7.25 47.63
C LEU A 22 -17.55 -6.90 46.36
N ALA A 23 -17.47 -5.64 45.94
CA ALA A 23 -17.84 -5.26 44.59
C ALA A 23 -16.87 -5.97 43.64
N LEU A 24 -17.34 -7.00 42.98
CA LEU A 24 -16.69 -7.56 41.78
C LEU A 24 -16.68 -6.43 40.73
N VAL A 25 -15.54 -5.74 40.63
CA VAL A 25 -15.25 -4.89 39.47
C VAL A 25 -15.09 -5.85 38.30
N ALA A 26 -16.13 -5.93 37.47
CA ALA A 26 -15.99 -6.58 36.18
C ALA A 26 -14.81 -5.91 35.42
N PRO A 27 -13.90 -6.68 34.85
CA PRO A 27 -12.88 -6.08 34.00
C PRO A 27 -13.61 -5.31 32.89
N ALA A 28 -13.27 -4.03 32.74
CA ALA A 28 -13.73 -3.24 31.60
C ALA A 28 -13.36 -4.04 30.35
N ALA A 29 -14.36 -4.42 29.56
CA ALA A 29 -14.13 -4.98 28.25
C ALA A 29 -13.24 -3.95 27.53
N SER A 30 -12.02 -4.34 27.23
CA SER A 30 -11.14 -3.56 26.36
C SER A 30 -11.91 -3.42 25.05
N ALA A 31 -12.37 -2.20 24.75
CA ALA A 31 -12.93 -1.93 23.45
C ALA A 31 -11.84 -2.32 22.43
N ALA A 32 -12.18 -3.20 21.50
CA ALA A 32 -11.30 -3.45 20.37
C ALA A 32 -10.90 -2.09 19.77
N PRO A 33 -9.63 -1.88 19.44
CA PRO A 33 -9.22 -0.63 18.81
C PRO A 33 -10.14 -0.40 17.61
N GLN A 34 -10.88 0.71 17.64
CA GLN A 34 -11.65 1.13 16.47
C GLN A 34 -10.60 1.46 15.41
N SER A 35 -10.67 0.82 14.28
CA SER A 35 -9.85 1.17 13.13
C SER A 35 -9.93 2.68 12.91
N PRO A 36 -8.81 3.41 12.89
CA PRO A 36 -8.83 4.85 12.72
C PRO A 36 -9.49 5.17 11.38
N LYS A 37 -10.35 6.17 11.36
CA LYS A 37 -10.84 6.73 10.08
C LYS A 37 -9.65 7.44 9.45
N ALA A 38 -9.27 7.00 8.27
CA ALA A 38 -8.26 7.67 7.47
C ALA A 38 -8.54 9.17 7.35
N ALA A 39 -7.52 9.99 7.44
CA ALA A 39 -7.63 11.45 7.33
C ALA A 39 -8.19 11.89 5.97
N CYS A 40 -8.12 11.02 4.96
CA CYS A 40 -8.61 11.23 3.60
C CYS A 40 -9.99 10.60 3.33
N GLY A 41 -10.73 10.12 4.33
CA GLY A 41 -12.02 9.44 4.12
C GLY A 41 -11.91 8.06 3.47
N LEU A 42 -10.70 7.53 3.34
CA LEU A 42 -10.39 6.23 2.77
C LEU A 42 -10.83 5.08 3.68
N PRO A 43 -10.97 3.86 3.14
CA PRO A 43 -10.92 2.67 3.96
C PRO A 43 -9.68 2.75 4.85
N ALA A 44 -9.72 2.13 6.02
CA ALA A 44 -8.52 1.98 6.82
C ALA A 44 -7.37 1.57 5.90
N ALA A 45 -6.17 2.10 6.14
CA ALA A 45 -4.97 1.75 5.37
C ALA A 45 -4.75 0.23 5.25
N ARG A 46 -5.55 -0.54 5.97
CA ARG A 46 -5.57 -2.00 6.01
C ARG A 46 -7.00 -2.55 5.96
N SER A 47 -7.22 -3.58 5.19
CA SER A 47 -8.46 -4.34 5.11
C SER A 47 -8.19 -5.84 5.11
N GLY A 48 -8.29 -6.47 6.28
CA GLY A 48 -7.97 -7.89 6.43
C GLY A 48 -6.49 -8.18 6.20
N HIS A 49 -6.16 -8.86 5.09
CA HIS A 49 -4.81 -9.17 4.64
C HIS A 49 -4.26 -8.15 3.62
N ILE A 50 -4.99 -7.09 3.34
CA ILE A 50 -4.59 -6.01 2.43
C ILE A 50 -4.04 -4.86 3.26
N ALA A 51 -2.89 -4.34 2.90
CA ALA A 51 -2.22 -3.21 3.54
C ALA A 51 -1.65 -2.27 2.48
N GLY A 52 -1.14 -1.10 2.91
CA GLY A 52 -0.52 -0.15 2.01
C GLY A 52 -1.47 0.31 0.89
N ILE A 53 -2.64 0.79 1.25
CA ILE A 53 -3.64 1.18 0.24
C ILE A 53 -3.34 2.59 -0.24
N VAL A 54 -2.69 2.74 -1.40
CA VAL A 54 -2.48 4.05 -2.04
C VAL A 54 -3.82 4.68 -2.39
N PRO A 55 -4.20 5.80 -1.75
CA PRO A 55 -5.45 6.47 -2.04
C PRO A 55 -5.43 7.16 -3.40
N ALA A 56 -6.53 7.11 -4.15
CA ALA A 56 -6.67 7.93 -5.34
C ALA A 56 -6.81 9.42 -4.99
N LEU A 57 -6.28 10.29 -5.86
CA LEU A 57 -6.39 11.73 -5.73
C LEU A 57 -7.85 12.18 -5.68
N GLY A 58 -8.11 13.22 -4.88
CA GLY A 58 -9.47 13.72 -4.63
C GLY A 58 -10.11 13.15 -3.36
N GLN A 59 -9.55 12.08 -2.80
CA GLN A 59 -9.95 11.52 -1.52
C GLN A 59 -9.25 12.22 -0.35
N CYS A 60 -8.07 12.76 -0.59
CA CYS A 60 -7.27 13.51 0.38
C CYS A 60 -7.56 15.01 0.29
N SER A 61 -7.63 15.71 1.42
CA SER A 61 -7.83 17.15 1.41
C SER A 61 -6.59 17.84 0.82
N ALA A 62 -6.81 18.80 -0.07
CA ALA A 62 -5.78 19.57 -0.78
C ALA A 62 -4.76 20.33 0.10
N LYS A 63 -4.75 20.12 1.41
CA LYS A 63 -3.78 20.72 2.33
C LYS A 63 -2.39 20.11 2.24
N SER A 64 -2.28 18.88 1.79
CA SER A 64 -1.01 18.16 1.69
C SER A 64 -0.33 18.27 0.33
N VAL A 65 -1.05 18.71 -0.70
CA VAL A 65 -0.59 18.71 -2.09
C VAL A 65 0.14 20.00 -2.51
N GLY A 66 0.27 20.95 -1.62
CA GLY A 66 0.69 22.32 -1.96
C GLY A 66 2.10 22.71 -1.53
N GLN A 67 3.07 21.81 -1.54
CA GLN A 67 4.46 22.26 -1.36
C GLN A 67 5.05 22.72 -2.68
N ALA A 68 5.23 24.03 -2.72
CA ALA A 68 5.71 24.77 -3.87
C ALA A 68 6.99 24.19 -4.46
N ILE A 69 7.00 24.11 -5.79
CA ILE A 69 8.21 24.04 -6.58
C ILE A 69 9.17 25.13 -6.06
N SER A 70 10.08 24.75 -5.18
CA SER A 70 11.15 25.64 -4.76
C SER A 70 12.33 25.37 -5.67
N ASN A 71 12.61 26.30 -6.56
CA ASN A 71 13.85 26.38 -7.33
C ASN A 71 15.07 26.65 -6.42
N SER A 72 15.16 26.02 -5.28
CA SER A 72 16.27 26.24 -4.38
C SER A 72 17.33 25.14 -4.54
N THR A 73 18.45 25.55 -5.02
CA THR A 73 19.74 24.85 -4.98
C THR A 73 19.98 24.22 -3.60
N LYS A 74 20.04 22.86 -3.57
CA LYS A 74 20.71 22.07 -2.53
C LYS A 74 20.46 22.48 -1.08
N ALA A 75 19.23 22.70 -0.67
CA ALA A 75 18.86 22.60 0.72
C ALA A 75 18.34 21.18 0.95
N HIS A 76 18.67 20.61 2.08
CA HIS A 76 18.04 19.43 2.63
C HIS A 76 16.53 19.66 2.65
N ILE A 77 15.80 19.08 1.72
CA ILE A 77 14.35 19.25 1.61
C ILE A 77 13.73 18.02 2.24
N THR A 78 13.29 18.17 3.47
CA THR A 78 12.38 17.23 4.10
C THR A 78 10.98 17.78 3.97
N SER A 79 10.04 16.93 3.64
CA SER A 79 8.64 17.27 3.51
C SER A 79 7.86 16.74 4.72
N ASP A 80 6.83 17.48 5.13
CA ASP A 80 5.94 17.01 6.20
C ASP A 80 5.13 15.80 5.72
N PRO A 81 4.83 14.84 6.60
CA PRO A 81 3.93 13.74 6.29
C PRO A 81 2.58 14.25 5.77
N ALA A 82 2.08 13.62 4.72
CA ALA A 82 0.79 13.97 4.14
C ALA A 82 -0.38 13.35 4.91
N ASN A 83 -0.15 12.19 5.53
CA ASN A 83 -1.15 11.38 6.21
C ASN A 83 -0.61 10.86 7.54
N GLY A 84 -1.44 10.10 8.23
CA GLY A 84 -1.02 9.31 9.37
C GLY A 84 -0.82 10.06 10.67
N THR A 85 -0.18 9.37 11.58
CA THR A 85 0.17 9.82 12.95
C THR A 85 1.58 9.37 13.30
N PRO A 86 2.61 9.86 12.60
CA PRO A 86 3.99 9.42 12.79
C PRO A 86 4.47 9.56 14.23
N PRO A 87 5.51 8.83 14.63
CA PRO A 87 6.39 8.00 13.80
C PRO A 87 5.80 6.62 13.50
N LEU A 88 6.41 5.90 12.53
CA LEU A 88 6.13 4.48 12.34
C LEU A 88 6.59 3.69 13.55
N LEU A 89 5.78 2.70 13.94
CA LEU A 89 6.01 1.83 15.08
C LEU A 89 6.25 0.39 14.61
N TYR A 90 7.19 -0.30 15.23
CA TYR A 90 7.42 -1.70 14.92
C TYR A 90 6.45 -2.61 15.69
N HIS A 91 5.65 -3.36 14.96
CA HIS A 91 4.62 -4.27 15.47
C HIS A 91 5.09 -5.74 15.51
N GLY A 92 6.39 -5.98 15.37
CA GLY A 92 6.97 -7.32 15.33
C GLY A 92 7.04 -7.88 13.91
N GLY A 93 7.38 -9.16 13.79
CA GLY A 93 7.45 -9.82 12.48
C GLY A 93 8.80 -9.71 11.80
N SER A 94 8.87 -10.27 10.61
CA SER A 94 10.06 -10.24 9.74
C SER A 94 9.90 -9.14 8.70
N VAL A 95 11.03 -8.65 8.19
CA VAL A 95 11.10 -7.72 7.06
C VAL A 95 11.88 -8.34 5.91
N MET A 96 11.75 -7.78 4.71
CA MET A 96 12.53 -8.24 3.56
C MET A 96 13.91 -7.57 3.51
N MET A 97 14.76 -7.94 2.56
CA MET A 97 16.13 -7.40 2.35
C MET A 97 17.07 -7.46 3.56
N THR A 98 16.84 -8.36 4.50
CA THR A 98 17.81 -8.63 5.58
C THR A 98 18.94 -9.53 5.08
N PRO A 99 20.04 -9.75 5.84
CA PRO A 99 21.09 -10.67 5.43
C PRO A 99 20.62 -12.10 5.11
N SER A 100 19.50 -12.52 5.70
CA SER A 100 18.89 -13.84 5.45
C SER A 100 17.91 -13.88 4.28
N THR A 101 17.45 -12.73 3.79
CA THR A 101 16.42 -12.60 2.75
C THR A 101 16.89 -11.80 1.53
N SER A 102 18.17 -11.35 1.52
CA SER A 102 18.79 -10.61 0.41
C SER A 102 19.41 -11.53 -0.64
N PRO A 103 19.43 -11.09 -1.91
CA PRO A 103 18.70 -9.94 -2.44
C PRO A 103 17.21 -10.23 -2.58
N LEU A 104 16.37 -9.21 -2.43
CA LEU A 104 14.94 -9.27 -2.80
C LEU A 104 14.82 -9.35 -4.32
N THR A 105 14.08 -10.31 -4.81
CA THR A 105 13.74 -10.40 -6.23
C THR A 105 12.37 -9.77 -6.47
N ILE A 106 12.32 -8.71 -7.27
CA ILE A 106 11.07 -8.10 -7.74
C ILE A 106 10.73 -8.71 -9.10
N THR A 107 9.60 -9.40 -9.20
CA THR A 107 9.13 -9.99 -10.46
C THR A 107 7.86 -9.29 -10.91
N ALA A 108 7.94 -8.56 -12.02
CA ALA A 108 6.79 -7.97 -12.67
C ALA A 108 5.99 -9.05 -13.44
N ILE A 109 4.71 -9.17 -13.13
CA ILE A 109 3.75 -10.02 -13.83
C ILE A 109 2.78 -9.10 -14.57
N TYR A 110 2.80 -9.09 -15.88
CA TYR A 110 1.85 -8.36 -16.71
C TYR A 110 0.73 -9.31 -17.12
N TRP A 111 -0.42 -9.20 -16.50
CA TRP A 111 -1.59 -9.96 -16.93
C TRP A 111 -2.13 -9.38 -18.22
N ASN A 112 -1.79 -10.00 -19.33
CA ASN A 112 -1.87 -9.44 -20.68
C ASN A 112 -2.64 -10.38 -21.64
N PRO A 113 -3.90 -10.73 -21.33
CA PRO A 113 -4.69 -11.59 -22.17
C PRO A 113 -4.97 -10.94 -23.54
N THR A 114 -5.13 -11.74 -24.57
CA THR A 114 -5.36 -11.25 -25.95
C THR A 114 -6.55 -10.28 -26.05
N ALA A 115 -7.57 -10.45 -25.21
CA ALA A 115 -8.74 -9.57 -25.18
C ALA A 115 -8.46 -8.19 -24.56
N PHE A 116 -7.40 -8.08 -23.74
CA PHE A 116 -7.00 -6.87 -23.02
C PHE A 116 -5.48 -6.66 -23.15
N PRO A 117 -4.97 -6.33 -24.35
CA PRO A 117 -3.54 -6.24 -24.56
C PRO A 117 -2.93 -4.99 -23.91
N MET A 118 -1.81 -5.18 -23.22
CA MET A 118 -1.00 -4.09 -22.68
C MET A 118 0.00 -3.59 -23.72
N ALA A 119 0.18 -2.26 -23.80
CA ALA A 119 1.17 -1.65 -24.65
C ALA A 119 2.60 -2.13 -24.30
N SER A 120 3.40 -2.46 -25.30
CA SER A 120 4.78 -2.88 -25.08
C SER A 120 5.64 -1.80 -24.42
N SER A 121 5.40 -0.53 -24.76
CA SER A 121 6.08 0.62 -24.15
C SER A 121 5.79 0.76 -22.66
N TYR A 122 4.53 0.52 -22.23
CA TYR A 122 4.13 0.49 -20.83
C TYR A 122 4.93 -0.57 -20.06
N LYS A 123 4.89 -1.83 -20.53
CA LYS A 123 5.62 -2.93 -19.89
C LYS A 123 7.14 -2.70 -19.90
N SER A 124 7.68 -2.15 -20.98
CA SER A 124 9.11 -1.91 -21.11
C SER A 124 9.60 -0.86 -20.11
N LEU A 125 8.88 0.25 -19.92
CA LEU A 125 9.30 1.30 -18.99
C LEU A 125 9.29 0.81 -17.54
N ILE A 126 8.24 0.12 -17.13
CA ILE A 126 8.16 -0.47 -15.77
C ILE A 126 9.28 -1.51 -15.56
N THR A 127 9.51 -2.37 -16.54
CA THR A 127 10.62 -3.36 -16.47
C THR A 127 11.98 -2.65 -16.37
N THR A 128 12.16 -1.53 -17.09
CA THR A 128 13.38 -0.71 -16.98
C THR A 128 13.53 -0.12 -15.59
N TYR A 129 12.47 0.43 -15.02
CA TYR A 129 12.48 0.94 -13.64
C TYR A 129 12.95 -0.12 -12.64
N VAL A 130 12.36 -1.31 -12.67
CA VAL A 130 12.76 -2.43 -11.78
C VAL A 130 14.23 -2.82 -12.00
N SER A 131 14.70 -2.82 -13.24
CA SER A 131 16.10 -3.10 -13.57
C SER A 131 17.06 -2.03 -13.05
N ASP A 132 16.68 -0.76 -13.18
CA ASP A 132 17.47 0.37 -12.70
C ASP A 132 17.56 0.40 -11.17
N VAL A 133 16.44 0.15 -10.48
CA VAL A 133 16.39 -0.02 -9.02
C VAL A 133 17.31 -1.18 -8.57
N ALA A 134 17.28 -2.31 -9.28
CA ALA A 134 18.15 -3.44 -8.99
C ALA A 134 19.63 -3.11 -9.20
N THR A 135 19.95 -2.38 -10.26
CA THR A 135 21.33 -1.95 -10.57
C THR A 135 21.86 -0.95 -9.55
N ALA A 136 20.99 -0.13 -9.00
CA ALA A 136 21.32 0.87 -7.96
C ALA A 136 21.38 0.29 -6.54
N SER A 137 21.23 -1.02 -6.36
CA SER A 137 21.30 -1.67 -5.04
C SER A 137 22.53 -1.24 -4.25
N GLY A 138 22.35 -0.93 -2.98
CA GLY A 138 23.38 -0.48 -2.05
C GLY A 138 23.75 1.01 -2.18
N GLN A 139 23.18 1.75 -3.13
CA GLN A 139 23.33 3.20 -3.19
C GLN A 139 22.40 3.87 -2.17
N ASN A 140 22.74 5.08 -1.76
CA ASN A 140 21.93 5.86 -0.80
C ASN A 140 21.22 7.06 -1.43
N THR A 141 21.00 7.03 -2.75
CA THR A 141 20.56 8.18 -3.56
C THR A 141 19.18 8.01 -4.19
N ASN A 142 18.41 7.03 -3.76
CA ASN A 142 17.01 6.81 -4.19
C ASN A 142 16.14 6.37 -3.03
N VAL A 143 14.83 6.39 -3.20
CA VAL A 143 13.83 6.14 -2.14
C VAL A 143 14.02 4.79 -1.42
N TYR A 144 14.45 3.74 -2.10
CA TYR A 144 14.66 2.43 -1.46
C TYR A 144 15.80 2.43 -0.42
N SER A 145 16.68 3.41 -0.46
CA SER A 145 17.73 3.53 0.55
C SER A 145 17.21 4.00 1.91
N VAL A 146 16.07 4.67 1.97
CA VAL A 146 15.38 5.07 3.20
C VAL A 146 15.03 3.85 4.05
N LEU A 147 14.71 2.73 3.40
CA LEU A 147 14.38 1.46 4.06
C LEU A 147 15.50 0.93 4.97
N ASN A 148 16.75 1.36 4.76
CA ASN A 148 17.91 0.89 5.53
C ASN A 148 17.82 1.24 7.04
N GLU A 149 16.99 2.16 7.45
CA GLU A 149 16.82 2.48 8.88
C GLU A 149 15.93 1.47 9.62
N TYR A 150 15.09 0.73 8.90
CA TYR A 150 14.13 -0.20 9.46
C TYR A 150 14.72 -1.60 9.67
N SER A 151 14.21 -2.30 10.68
CA SER A 151 14.63 -3.67 11.00
C SER A 151 13.45 -4.52 11.44
N GLY A 152 13.58 -5.82 11.28
CA GLY A 152 12.63 -6.80 11.83
C GLY A 152 13.33 -7.78 12.78
N ASN A 153 12.58 -8.75 13.30
CA ASN A 153 13.16 -9.79 14.15
C ASN A 153 14.14 -10.73 13.42
N ASN A 154 14.20 -10.65 12.09
CA ASN A 154 15.14 -11.36 11.22
C ASN A 154 16.36 -10.49 10.78
N GLY A 155 16.48 -9.24 11.27
CA GLY A 155 17.65 -8.38 11.06
C GLY A 155 17.33 -7.00 10.47
N GLN A 156 18.40 -6.25 10.23
CA GLN A 156 18.38 -4.92 9.61
C GLN A 156 18.13 -5.04 8.10
N ILE A 157 17.31 -4.15 7.55
CA ILE A 157 17.15 -4.00 6.10
C ILE A 157 18.43 -3.41 5.51
N HIS A 158 18.84 -3.95 4.37
CA HIS A 158 19.91 -3.42 3.55
C HIS A 158 19.46 -3.39 2.09
N TYR A 159 19.40 -2.22 1.50
CA TYR A 159 18.96 -2.04 0.12
C TYR A 159 19.71 -2.99 -0.83
N SER A 160 19.05 -4.07 -1.21
CA SER A 160 19.61 -5.13 -2.06
C SER A 160 18.48 -5.77 -2.86
N ILE A 161 18.29 -5.28 -4.08
CA ILE A 161 17.22 -5.71 -5.00
C ILE A 161 17.84 -6.38 -6.22
N ARG A 162 17.16 -7.38 -6.75
CA ARG A 162 17.43 -8.03 -8.03
C ARG A 162 16.16 -8.00 -8.87
N ALA A 163 16.30 -7.61 -10.14
CA ALA A 163 15.20 -7.74 -11.10
C ALA A 163 14.99 -9.22 -11.44
N GLY A 164 13.79 -9.71 -11.20
CA GLY A 164 13.30 -10.98 -11.74
C GLY A 164 13.03 -10.87 -13.23
N THR A 165 12.91 -12.02 -13.91
CA THR A 165 12.46 -12.02 -15.30
C THR A 165 11.00 -11.61 -15.35
N ALA A 166 10.70 -10.51 -16.05
CA ALA A 166 9.34 -10.06 -16.23
C ALA A 166 8.52 -11.09 -17.01
N ILE A 167 7.31 -11.36 -16.55
CA ILE A 167 6.41 -12.35 -17.14
C ILE A 167 5.26 -11.62 -17.81
N SER A 168 4.99 -11.96 -19.06
CA SER A 168 3.77 -11.53 -19.77
C SER A 168 2.81 -12.71 -19.78
N ASP A 169 1.95 -12.74 -18.79
CA ASP A 169 0.95 -13.77 -18.67
C ASP A 169 -0.19 -13.51 -19.66
N THR A 170 -0.59 -14.54 -20.40
CA THR A 170 -1.64 -14.45 -21.43
C THR A 170 -2.90 -15.22 -21.07
N ASP A 171 -2.97 -15.70 -19.86
CA ASP A 171 -4.14 -16.42 -19.39
C ASP A 171 -5.38 -15.51 -19.41
N THR A 172 -6.51 -16.11 -19.76
CA THR A 172 -7.75 -15.35 -19.87
C THR A 172 -8.24 -14.94 -18.49
N LEU A 173 -8.77 -13.70 -18.40
CA LEU A 173 -9.41 -13.26 -17.17
C LEU A 173 -10.52 -14.24 -16.76
N PRO A 174 -10.64 -14.55 -15.46
CA PRO A 174 -11.76 -15.32 -14.96
C PRO A 174 -13.08 -14.57 -15.18
N ARG A 175 -14.20 -15.20 -14.88
CA ARG A 175 -15.48 -14.48 -14.84
C ARG A 175 -15.39 -13.37 -13.80
N SER A 176 -16.09 -12.26 -14.06
CA SER A 176 -16.07 -11.12 -13.15
C SER A 176 -16.33 -11.53 -11.70
N GLY A 177 -15.41 -11.19 -10.82
CA GLY A 177 -15.52 -11.38 -9.36
C GLY A 177 -16.33 -10.28 -8.69
N CYS A 178 -16.42 -9.12 -9.34
CA CYS A 178 -17.18 -7.95 -8.90
C CYS A 178 -18.04 -7.40 -10.04
N THR A 179 -18.82 -6.37 -9.78
CA THR A 179 -19.77 -5.80 -10.72
C THR A 179 -19.37 -4.40 -11.15
N VAL A 180 -19.08 -4.21 -12.45
CA VAL A 180 -18.90 -2.89 -13.04
C VAL A 180 -20.25 -2.18 -13.14
N ALA A 181 -20.39 -1.05 -12.49
CA ALA A 181 -21.59 -0.22 -12.59
C ALA A 181 -21.75 0.34 -14.00
N SER A 182 -22.98 0.64 -14.39
CA SER A 182 -23.28 1.10 -15.76
C SER A 182 -22.54 2.39 -16.13
N ARG A 183 -22.34 3.29 -15.16
CA ARG A 183 -21.62 4.56 -15.35
C ARG A 183 -20.12 4.36 -15.59
N ASP A 184 -19.52 3.27 -15.08
CA ASP A 184 -18.09 2.99 -15.16
C ASP A 184 -17.71 2.24 -16.44
N ARG A 185 -18.70 1.97 -17.31
CA ARG A 185 -18.51 1.31 -18.61
C ARG A 185 -18.07 2.25 -19.73
N SER A 186 -18.00 3.56 -19.46
CA SER A 186 -17.54 4.56 -20.40
C SER A 186 -17.07 5.82 -19.68
N GLY A 187 -16.16 6.58 -20.29
CA GLY A 187 -15.69 7.86 -19.79
C GLY A 187 -14.60 7.77 -18.71
N ILE A 188 -14.09 6.58 -18.42
CA ILE A 188 -13.02 6.35 -17.43
C ILE A 188 -11.64 6.65 -18.02
N TYR A 189 -11.47 6.39 -19.31
CA TYR A 189 -10.20 6.60 -19.99
C TYR A 189 -10.29 7.75 -20.99
N SER A 190 -9.15 8.34 -21.35
CA SER A 190 -9.05 9.48 -22.26
C SER A 190 -9.65 9.24 -23.65
N ASP A 191 -9.76 7.98 -24.07
CA ASP A 191 -10.39 7.56 -25.33
C ASP A 191 -11.92 7.39 -25.23
N GLY A 192 -12.51 7.72 -24.07
CA GLY A 192 -13.94 7.60 -23.80
C GLY A 192 -14.39 6.19 -23.42
N SER A 193 -13.49 5.22 -23.39
CA SER A 193 -13.81 3.86 -22.95
C SER A 193 -13.88 3.76 -21.41
N GLY A 194 -14.32 2.61 -20.89
CA GLY A 194 -14.41 2.32 -19.48
C GLY A 194 -14.15 0.84 -19.21
N TYR A 195 -14.56 0.40 -18.04
CA TYR A 195 -14.37 -0.98 -17.61
C TYR A 195 -15.29 -1.96 -18.34
N SER A 196 -14.78 -3.13 -18.63
CA SER A 196 -15.51 -4.25 -19.23
C SER A 196 -15.37 -5.56 -18.47
N ALA A 197 -14.40 -5.65 -17.56
CA ALA A 197 -14.21 -6.75 -16.63
C ALA A 197 -13.99 -6.22 -15.21
N CYS A 198 -14.20 -7.07 -14.20
CA CYS A 198 -13.99 -6.74 -12.80
C CYS A 198 -13.49 -7.98 -12.06
N LEU A 199 -12.38 -7.85 -11.38
CA LEU A 199 -11.71 -8.90 -10.61
C LEU A 199 -11.83 -8.62 -9.12
N ASP A 200 -11.93 -9.67 -8.32
CA ASP A 200 -11.69 -9.57 -6.88
C ASP A 200 -10.26 -10.01 -6.51
N ASP A 201 -9.84 -9.72 -5.29
CA ASP A 201 -8.50 -10.05 -4.83
C ASP A 201 -8.22 -11.56 -4.79
N ALA A 202 -9.21 -12.39 -4.48
CA ALA A 202 -9.04 -13.85 -4.51
C ALA A 202 -8.72 -14.39 -5.92
N GLN A 203 -9.23 -13.72 -6.95
CA GLN A 203 -8.90 -14.04 -8.34
C GLN A 203 -7.47 -13.61 -8.69
N LEU A 204 -7.01 -12.46 -8.16
CA LEU A 204 -5.61 -12.03 -8.31
C LEU A 204 -4.65 -13.01 -7.63
N GLN A 205 -4.93 -13.40 -6.39
CA GLN A 205 -4.13 -14.39 -5.66
C GLN A 205 -4.07 -15.73 -6.41
N THR A 206 -5.20 -16.15 -7.00
CA THR A 206 -5.25 -17.38 -7.81
C THR A 206 -4.32 -17.26 -9.00
N GLU A 207 -4.33 -16.13 -9.71
CA GLU A 207 -3.49 -15.92 -10.88
C GLU A 207 -2.00 -15.85 -10.51
N ILE A 208 -1.65 -15.12 -9.45
CA ILE A 208 -0.28 -15.08 -8.93
C ILE A 208 0.23 -16.49 -8.62
N ASN A 209 -0.60 -17.30 -7.96
CA ASN A 209 -0.24 -18.68 -7.65
C ASN A 209 -0.08 -19.55 -8.91
N ASN A 210 -0.92 -19.38 -9.93
CA ASN A 210 -0.82 -20.08 -11.21
C ASN A 210 0.49 -19.71 -11.92
N VAL A 211 0.77 -18.42 -12.07
CA VAL A 211 1.96 -17.91 -12.74
C VAL A 211 3.23 -18.33 -12.01
N THR A 212 3.28 -18.14 -10.71
CA THR A 212 4.47 -18.49 -9.91
C THR A 212 4.73 -20.01 -9.94
N SER A 213 3.70 -20.83 -9.86
CA SER A 213 3.81 -22.29 -9.98
C SER A 213 4.28 -22.72 -11.36
N ALA A 214 3.72 -22.13 -12.43
CA ALA A 214 4.10 -22.45 -13.81
C ALA A 214 5.57 -22.11 -14.12
N HIS A 215 6.10 -21.09 -13.45
CA HIS A 215 7.48 -20.63 -13.61
C HIS A 215 8.44 -21.14 -12.54
N GLY A 216 7.96 -21.95 -11.58
CA GLY A 216 8.78 -22.48 -10.48
C GLY A 216 9.35 -21.40 -9.57
N LEU A 217 8.60 -20.32 -9.35
CA LEU A 217 9.01 -19.18 -8.54
C LEU A 217 8.69 -19.40 -7.06
N PRO A 218 9.61 -19.09 -6.13
CA PRO A 218 9.44 -19.40 -4.72
C PRO A 218 8.60 -18.34 -3.99
N HIS A 219 7.83 -18.78 -3.01
CA HIS A 219 7.11 -17.91 -2.09
C HIS A 219 7.89 -17.80 -0.77
N ASN A 220 8.54 -16.69 -0.54
CA ASN A 220 9.31 -16.42 0.68
C ASN A 220 9.69 -14.92 0.75
N LEU A 221 10.29 -14.51 1.84
CA LEU A 221 10.72 -13.13 2.10
C LEU A 221 11.83 -12.59 1.16
N SER A 222 12.31 -13.36 0.20
CA SER A 222 13.26 -12.90 -0.83
C SER A 222 12.60 -12.65 -2.19
N ASN A 223 11.26 -12.70 -2.25
CA ASN A 223 10.53 -12.54 -3.50
C ASN A 223 9.25 -11.74 -3.30
N ILE A 224 9.02 -10.76 -4.17
CA ILE A 224 7.76 -10.03 -4.31
C ILE A 224 7.29 -10.12 -5.76
N TYR A 225 6.00 -10.31 -5.93
CA TYR A 225 5.32 -10.40 -7.22
C TYR A 225 4.46 -9.16 -7.44
N VAL A 226 4.83 -8.31 -8.38
CA VAL A 226 4.07 -7.12 -8.72
C VAL A 226 3.21 -7.43 -9.94
N ILE A 227 1.90 -7.57 -9.72
CA ILE A 227 0.95 -7.89 -10.78
C ILE A 227 0.30 -6.63 -11.36
N PHE A 228 0.51 -6.39 -12.64
CA PHE A 228 -0.05 -5.27 -13.39
C PHE A 228 -1.28 -5.71 -14.16
N LEU A 229 -2.40 -5.05 -13.89
CA LEU A 229 -3.66 -5.32 -14.58
C LEU A 229 -3.74 -4.55 -15.91
N PRO A 230 -4.41 -5.10 -16.91
CA PRO A 230 -4.58 -4.41 -18.19
C PRO A 230 -5.65 -3.32 -18.12
N LYS A 231 -5.60 -2.39 -19.04
CA LYS A 231 -6.66 -1.39 -19.27
C LYS A 231 -8.03 -2.07 -19.39
N HIS A 232 -9.08 -1.44 -18.93
CA HIS A 232 -10.47 -1.91 -18.93
C HIS A 232 -10.82 -2.98 -17.90
N VAL A 233 -9.91 -3.31 -17.00
CA VAL A 233 -10.15 -4.24 -15.90
C VAL A 233 -10.19 -3.47 -14.58
N GLU A 234 -11.36 -3.49 -13.96
CA GLU A 234 -11.61 -2.98 -12.61
C GLU A 234 -11.14 -4.02 -11.58
N GLN A 235 -10.80 -3.58 -10.39
CA GLN A 235 -10.47 -4.48 -9.30
C GLN A 235 -11.15 -4.02 -8.01
N CYS A 236 -11.68 -4.96 -7.25
CA CYS A 236 -12.25 -4.75 -5.92
C CYS A 236 -11.64 -5.73 -4.91
N PHE A 237 -11.63 -5.36 -3.62
CA PHE A 237 -11.10 -6.25 -2.57
C PHE A 237 -11.93 -7.53 -2.44
N ASN A 238 -13.25 -7.41 -2.44
CA ASN A 238 -14.14 -8.51 -2.13
C ASN A 238 -14.98 -8.98 -3.32
N ALA A 239 -15.21 -10.29 -3.39
CA ALA A 239 -16.13 -10.88 -4.34
C ALA A 239 -17.55 -10.30 -4.18
N GLY A 240 -18.19 -10.02 -5.31
CA GLY A 240 -19.55 -9.50 -5.35
C GLY A 240 -19.67 -8.01 -5.06
N SER A 241 -18.59 -7.29 -4.75
CA SER A 241 -18.58 -5.83 -4.62
C SER A 241 -19.06 -5.17 -5.92
N THR A 242 -19.57 -3.96 -5.80
CA THR A 242 -19.93 -3.14 -6.97
C THR A 242 -19.16 -1.84 -6.94
N THR A 243 -18.74 -1.34 -8.08
CA THR A 243 -17.94 -0.13 -8.23
C THR A 243 -18.64 1.14 -7.72
N THR A 244 -19.89 1.03 -7.29
CA THR A 244 -20.70 2.19 -6.83
C THR A 244 -20.95 2.24 -5.34
N SER A 245 -20.66 1.18 -4.59
CA SER A 245 -21.27 1.02 -3.26
C SER A 245 -20.29 0.80 -2.13
N SER A 246 -19.02 0.64 -2.41
CA SER A 246 -18.05 0.31 -1.38
C SER A 246 -16.70 0.95 -1.61
N ASN A 247 -16.03 1.23 -0.51
CA ASN A 247 -14.63 1.63 -0.44
C ASN A 247 -13.67 0.49 -0.82
N GLU A 248 -14.02 -0.33 -1.80
CA GLU A 248 -13.37 -1.61 -2.04
C GLU A 248 -12.88 -1.79 -3.47
N CYS A 249 -13.08 -0.78 -4.33
CA CYS A 249 -12.72 -0.87 -5.74
C CYS A 249 -11.79 0.28 -6.16
N THR A 250 -11.02 0.07 -7.23
CA THR A 250 -10.06 1.05 -7.76
C THR A 250 -10.70 2.34 -8.22
N ILE A 251 -11.97 2.30 -8.63
CA ILE A 251 -12.73 3.51 -8.89
C ILE A 251 -14.01 3.54 -8.09
N ASN A 252 -14.28 4.71 -7.50
CA ASN A 252 -15.58 5.01 -6.96
C ASN A 252 -15.85 6.51 -7.19
N TYR A 253 -16.97 6.82 -7.82
CA TYR A 253 -17.42 8.21 -8.03
C TYR A 253 -17.96 8.87 -6.76
N GLU A 254 -18.15 8.13 -5.69
CA GLU A 254 -18.44 8.71 -4.39
C GLU A 254 -17.13 9.06 -3.67
N PRO A 255 -17.04 10.17 -2.95
CA PRO A 255 -15.77 10.74 -2.48
C PRO A 255 -14.99 9.91 -1.46
N SER A 256 -15.19 8.63 -1.36
CA SER A 256 -14.66 7.87 -0.24
C SER A 256 -13.97 6.55 -0.58
N ALA A 257 -13.68 6.22 -1.86
CA ALA A 257 -13.22 4.87 -2.07
C ALA A 257 -12.60 4.51 -3.41
N ALA A 258 -11.66 5.25 -3.87
CA ALA A 258 -10.80 4.79 -4.94
C ALA A 258 -9.39 4.58 -4.40
N TYR A 259 -8.73 3.53 -4.83
CA TYR A 259 -7.33 3.28 -4.53
C TYR A 259 -6.54 3.02 -5.82
N CYS A 260 -5.25 3.21 -5.75
CA CYS A 260 -4.34 3.08 -6.89
C CYS A 260 -3.63 1.74 -6.89
N ALA A 261 -3.28 1.26 -5.72
CA ALA A 261 -2.54 0.04 -5.50
C ALA A 261 -2.75 -0.46 -4.07
N TYR A 262 -2.27 -1.63 -3.77
CA TYR A 262 -2.08 -2.18 -2.44
C TYR A 262 -1.10 -3.34 -2.49
N HIS A 263 -0.47 -3.65 -1.37
CA HIS A 263 0.24 -4.91 -1.22
C HIS A 263 -0.49 -5.86 -0.29
N SER A 264 -0.11 -7.13 -0.33
CA SER A 264 -0.67 -8.17 0.52
C SER A 264 0.23 -9.38 0.60
N ASP A 265 0.01 -10.18 1.62
CA ASP A 265 0.45 -11.55 1.68
C ASP A 265 -0.72 -12.47 1.32
N ALA A 266 -0.61 -13.23 0.26
CA ALA A 266 -1.55 -14.32 0.03
C ALA A 266 -1.41 -15.32 1.19
N SER A 267 -2.49 -15.58 1.91
CA SER A 267 -2.58 -16.38 3.15
C SER A 267 -1.94 -17.78 3.11
N SER A 268 -1.22 -18.09 2.08
CA SER A 268 -0.43 -19.29 1.88
C SER A 268 0.91 -19.04 1.26
N SER A 269 1.35 -17.72 1.05
CA SER A 269 2.70 -17.72 0.60
C SER A 269 3.29 -16.63 -0.28
N ALA A 270 2.59 -16.01 -1.20
CA ALA A 270 3.17 -15.03 -2.09
C ALA A 270 2.98 -13.63 -1.51
N ILE A 271 4.07 -12.92 -1.28
CA ILE A 271 4.02 -11.47 -1.06
C ILE A 271 3.83 -10.82 -2.42
N TYR A 272 2.82 -9.98 -2.56
CA TYR A 272 2.49 -9.36 -3.84
C TYR A 272 2.03 -7.92 -3.70
N ALA A 273 2.19 -7.15 -4.79
CA ALA A 273 1.57 -5.87 -4.98
C ALA A 273 0.63 -5.91 -6.17
N ASN A 274 -0.57 -5.37 -6.01
CA ASN A 274 -1.57 -5.24 -7.06
C ASN A 274 -1.53 -3.84 -7.66
N MET A 275 -1.35 -3.78 -8.97
CA MET A 275 -1.20 -2.56 -9.76
C MET A 275 -2.32 -2.47 -10.80
N PRO A 276 -3.48 -1.90 -10.44
CA PRO A 276 -4.55 -1.59 -11.40
C PRO A 276 -4.07 -0.60 -12.45
N TYR A 277 -4.51 -0.74 -13.70
CA TYR A 277 -4.10 0.19 -14.75
C TYR A 277 -4.50 1.63 -14.44
N PRO A 278 -3.60 2.62 -14.61
CA PRO A 278 -3.86 4.00 -14.24
C PRO A 278 -5.09 4.59 -14.93
N ILE A 279 -5.93 5.23 -14.15
CA ILE A 279 -7.18 5.83 -14.61
C ILE A 279 -6.92 7.29 -14.95
N TYR A 280 -7.32 7.70 -16.15
CA TYR A 280 -7.28 9.08 -16.58
C TYR A 280 -8.70 9.63 -16.78
N GLU A 281 -9.11 10.54 -15.94
CA GLU A 281 -10.39 11.23 -16.05
C GLU A 281 -10.26 12.51 -16.86
N SER A 282 -11.12 12.68 -17.86
CA SER A 282 -11.12 13.87 -18.69
C SER A 282 -11.43 15.13 -17.87
N GLY A 283 -10.47 16.05 -17.82
CA GLY A 283 -10.58 17.34 -17.11
C GLY A 283 -10.02 17.32 -15.70
N THR A 284 -9.66 16.17 -15.16
CA THR A 284 -9.05 16.02 -13.82
C THR A 284 -7.64 15.44 -13.87
N GLY A 285 -7.30 14.65 -14.89
CA GLY A 285 -6.01 13.99 -15.03
C GLY A 285 -6.00 12.56 -14.51
N TYR A 286 -4.83 12.03 -14.16
CA TYR A 286 -4.69 10.71 -13.57
C TYR A 286 -5.11 10.74 -12.10
N THR A 287 -5.99 9.83 -11.71
CA THR A 287 -6.46 9.73 -10.32
C THR A 287 -5.36 9.26 -9.36
N CYS A 288 -4.31 8.64 -9.90
CA CYS A 288 -3.15 8.12 -9.17
C CYS A 288 -1.83 8.81 -9.60
N GLY A 289 -1.92 9.91 -10.31
CA GLY A 289 -0.77 10.61 -10.88
C GLY A 289 -0.28 11.77 -10.03
N SER A 290 0.78 12.38 -10.51
CA SER A 290 1.40 13.56 -9.91
C SER A 290 0.70 14.87 -10.28
N ASP A 291 -0.23 14.85 -11.21
CA ASP A 291 -0.84 16.06 -11.80
C ASP A 291 -1.63 16.90 -10.80
N ALA A 292 -2.21 16.29 -9.76
CA ALA A 292 -2.82 17.08 -8.69
C ALA A 292 -1.79 17.87 -7.87
N SER A 293 -0.57 17.38 -7.77
CA SER A 293 0.52 18.08 -7.08
C SER A 293 1.13 19.17 -7.94
N PHE A 294 1.22 18.97 -9.26
CA PHE A 294 1.91 19.87 -10.18
C PHE A 294 0.97 20.65 -11.11
N GLY A 295 -0.33 20.29 -11.15
CA GLY A 295 -1.33 20.93 -12.02
C GLY A 295 -1.22 20.53 -13.50
N VAL A 296 -0.27 19.67 -13.85
CA VAL A 296 -0.06 19.08 -15.18
C VAL A 296 0.40 17.65 -15.02
N ILE A 297 0.15 16.84 -16.04
CA ILE A 297 0.68 15.47 -16.09
C ILE A 297 2.19 15.53 -16.28
N GLU A 298 2.93 14.90 -15.37
CA GLU A 298 4.37 14.77 -15.45
C GLU A 298 4.73 13.39 -15.99
N SER A 299 5.44 13.37 -17.11
CA SER A 299 5.84 12.13 -17.77
C SER A 299 7.29 12.25 -18.27
N PRO A 300 8.28 12.02 -17.37
CA PRO A 300 9.69 12.18 -17.71
C PRO A 300 10.15 11.24 -18.84
N ASN A 301 9.44 10.14 -19.05
CA ASN A 301 9.76 9.15 -20.11
C ASN A 301 8.82 9.22 -21.31
N ASN A 302 7.97 10.23 -21.38
CA ASN A 302 6.96 10.41 -22.45
C ASN A 302 6.06 9.16 -22.61
N ASN A 303 5.69 8.57 -21.48
CA ASN A 303 4.80 7.42 -21.39
C ASN A 303 3.92 7.57 -20.13
N PRO A 304 2.93 8.46 -20.18
CA PRO A 304 2.21 8.92 -18.99
C PRO A 304 1.52 7.80 -18.20
N ASP A 305 1.01 6.76 -18.85
CA ASP A 305 0.41 5.61 -18.16
C ASP A 305 1.46 4.86 -17.30
N ALA A 306 2.63 4.58 -17.87
CA ALA A 306 3.69 3.88 -17.15
C ALA A 306 4.42 4.79 -16.15
N ASP A 307 4.63 6.06 -16.48
CA ASP A 307 5.22 7.03 -15.53
C ASP A 307 4.33 7.20 -14.29
N THR A 308 3.01 7.23 -14.48
CA THR A 308 2.04 7.27 -13.37
C THR A 308 2.10 6.01 -12.52
N GLU A 309 2.26 4.83 -13.13
CA GLU A 309 2.29 3.54 -12.42
C GLU A 309 3.54 3.33 -11.59
N ILE A 310 4.65 3.96 -11.94
CA ILE A 310 5.94 3.78 -11.27
C ILE A 310 5.89 4.28 -9.82
N SER A 311 5.20 5.38 -9.53
CA SER A 311 5.10 5.89 -8.16
C SER A 311 4.34 4.94 -7.22
N PRO A 312 3.12 4.46 -7.53
CA PRO A 312 2.47 3.42 -6.75
C PRO A 312 3.29 2.12 -6.66
N THR A 313 4.00 1.74 -7.73
CA THR A 313 4.89 0.56 -7.69
C THR A 313 6.02 0.74 -6.67
N SER A 314 6.62 1.93 -6.60
CA SER A 314 7.64 2.26 -5.59
C SER A 314 7.09 2.14 -4.18
N HIS A 315 5.95 2.74 -3.95
CA HIS A 315 5.22 2.74 -2.69
C HIS A 315 4.97 1.31 -2.20
N GLU A 316 4.26 0.51 -2.96
CA GLU A 316 3.85 -0.85 -2.55
C GLU A 316 5.04 -1.79 -2.32
N VAL A 317 6.09 -1.64 -3.12
CA VAL A 317 7.31 -2.44 -2.92
C VAL A 317 8.03 -2.01 -1.65
N SER A 318 8.08 -0.71 -1.34
CA SER A 318 8.70 -0.20 -0.10
C SER A 318 7.96 -0.70 1.14
N GLU A 319 6.64 -0.66 1.11
CA GLU A 319 5.79 -1.14 2.20
C GLU A 319 5.88 -2.64 2.39
N ALA A 320 5.76 -3.42 1.32
CA ALA A 320 5.95 -4.86 1.40
C ALA A 320 7.34 -5.27 1.94
N ILE A 321 8.36 -4.44 1.78
CA ILE A 321 9.68 -4.68 2.37
C ILE A 321 9.66 -4.50 3.89
N THR A 322 8.99 -3.49 4.40
CA THR A 322 8.91 -3.17 5.82
C THR A 322 7.77 -3.90 6.54
N ASP A 323 6.76 -4.34 5.80
CA ASP A 323 5.58 -5.08 6.29
C ASP A 323 5.16 -6.20 5.33
N PRO A 324 5.96 -7.26 5.18
CA PRO A 324 5.65 -8.37 4.27
C PRO A 324 4.55 -9.31 4.79
N ASP A 325 4.21 -9.23 6.07
CA ASP A 325 3.07 -9.88 6.72
C ASP A 325 2.19 -8.78 7.27
N THR A 326 1.13 -8.48 6.56
CA THR A 326 0.27 -7.30 6.78
C THR A 326 -0.39 -7.17 8.15
N GLN A 327 -0.07 -8.05 9.09
CA GLN A 327 -0.47 -7.98 10.51
C GLN A 327 0.69 -7.59 11.43
N THR A 328 1.88 -7.39 10.91
CA THR A 328 3.11 -7.11 11.65
C THR A 328 3.88 -5.96 10.97
N GLY A 329 5.21 -5.88 11.12
CA GLY A 329 6.02 -4.90 10.41
C GLY A 329 5.95 -3.48 10.97
N TRP A 330 6.07 -2.49 10.08
CA TRP A 330 6.19 -1.08 10.41
C TRP A 330 5.00 -0.27 9.92
N TYR A 331 4.20 0.23 10.84
CA TYR A 331 3.11 1.17 10.57
C TYR A 331 2.87 2.07 11.79
N ASP A 332 2.21 3.20 11.58
CA ASP A 332 1.87 4.15 12.62
C ASP A 332 0.69 3.67 13.49
N SER A 333 0.30 4.47 14.49
CA SER A 333 -0.84 4.16 15.36
C SER A 333 -2.19 4.15 14.64
N SER A 334 -2.26 4.65 13.43
CA SER A 334 -3.44 4.72 12.56
C SER A 334 -3.45 3.64 11.49
N GLY A 335 -2.36 2.87 11.37
CA GLY A 335 -2.20 1.80 10.39
C GLY A 335 -1.58 2.24 9.06
N TYR A 336 -1.07 3.48 8.97
CA TYR A 336 -0.35 3.97 7.79
C TYR A 336 1.09 3.49 7.78
N GLU A 337 1.58 3.13 6.59
CA GLU A 337 2.90 2.57 6.36
C GLU A 337 3.88 3.61 5.80
N ILE A 338 5.06 3.16 5.43
CA ILE A 338 6.17 4.02 5.01
C ILE A 338 5.84 4.88 3.78
N GLY A 339 5.12 4.33 2.81
CA GLY A 339 4.68 5.04 1.62
C GLY A 339 3.43 5.89 1.87
N ASP A 340 2.49 5.38 2.68
CA ASP A 340 1.24 6.03 3.04
C ASP A 340 1.46 7.40 3.69
N GLU A 341 2.39 7.50 4.64
CA GLU A 341 2.73 8.75 5.32
C GLU A 341 3.15 9.84 4.32
N CYS A 342 3.77 9.43 3.22
CA CYS A 342 4.30 10.32 2.19
C CYS A 342 3.53 10.28 0.87
N ALA A 343 2.29 9.76 0.87
CA ALA A 343 1.49 9.65 -0.34
C ALA A 343 1.36 11.01 -1.06
N TYR A 344 1.73 11.05 -2.34
CA TYR A 344 1.77 12.24 -3.19
C TYR A 344 2.74 13.35 -2.75
N VAL A 345 3.64 13.10 -1.82
CA VAL A 345 4.74 13.99 -1.48
C VAL A 345 5.92 13.67 -2.40
N PHE A 346 6.28 14.57 -3.30
CA PHE A 346 7.33 14.35 -4.30
C PHE A 346 8.61 15.12 -4.01
N GLY A 347 8.59 16.05 -3.06
CA GLY A 347 9.74 16.86 -2.69
C GLY A 347 10.30 17.72 -3.84
N GLY A 348 11.62 17.89 -3.85
CA GLY A 348 12.30 18.69 -4.87
C GLY A 348 12.42 17.95 -6.19
N THR A 349 12.05 18.60 -7.29
CA THR A 349 12.07 18.05 -8.64
C THR A 349 13.09 18.71 -9.55
N SER A 350 13.48 18.01 -10.60
CA SER A 350 14.31 18.45 -11.73
C SER A 350 13.52 18.27 -13.03
N GLY A 351 14.05 18.80 -14.13
CA GLY A 351 13.40 18.73 -15.43
C GLY A 351 12.59 19.97 -15.78
N SER A 352 11.59 19.82 -16.63
CA SER A 352 10.68 20.90 -17.06
C SER A 352 9.24 20.45 -16.88
N ALA A 353 8.31 21.38 -16.71
CA ALA A 353 6.88 21.07 -16.60
C ALA A 353 6.41 20.15 -17.73
N GLY A 354 5.69 19.08 -17.37
CA GLY A 354 5.31 17.99 -18.23
C GLY A 354 6.33 16.83 -18.30
N ALA A 355 7.53 17.01 -17.70
CA ALA A 355 8.59 16.01 -17.64
C ALA A 355 9.45 16.14 -16.36
N LEU A 356 8.82 16.48 -15.24
CA LEU A 356 9.50 16.56 -13.95
C LEU A 356 9.85 15.15 -13.44
N TYR A 357 10.97 15.07 -12.76
CA TYR A 357 11.43 13.88 -12.05
C TYR A 357 12.12 14.28 -10.75
N ASN A 358 12.08 13.41 -9.76
CA ASN A 358 12.80 13.58 -8.49
C ASN A 358 13.81 12.47 -8.22
N GLN A 359 13.77 11.39 -8.98
CA GLN A 359 14.69 10.27 -8.88
C GLN A 359 15.53 10.15 -10.14
N THR A 360 16.86 10.01 -9.96
CA THR A 360 17.77 9.57 -11.02
C THR A 360 18.38 8.25 -10.59
N ILE A 361 17.85 7.16 -11.13
CA ILE A 361 18.25 5.79 -10.75
C ILE A 361 18.92 5.14 -11.93
N ASN A 362 20.19 4.76 -11.79
CA ASN A 362 20.98 4.17 -12.87
C ASN A 362 20.97 4.97 -14.20
N GLY A 363 20.75 6.28 -14.11
CA GLY A 363 20.63 7.19 -15.26
C GLY A 363 19.20 7.33 -15.83
N GLY A 364 18.25 6.52 -15.39
CA GLY A 364 16.83 6.71 -15.66
C GLY A 364 16.25 7.85 -14.81
N HIS A 365 15.26 8.56 -15.35
CA HIS A 365 14.56 9.63 -14.65
C HIS A 365 13.15 9.17 -14.29
N PHE A 366 12.81 9.22 -13.01
CA PHE A 366 11.51 8.77 -12.51
C PHE A 366 10.92 9.81 -11.55
N LEU A 367 9.61 9.84 -11.47
CA LEU A 367 8.88 10.66 -10.53
C LEU A 367 8.14 9.71 -9.57
N THR A 368 8.68 9.55 -8.37
CA THR A 368 8.07 8.75 -7.30
C THR A 368 7.78 9.64 -6.10
N GLN A 369 6.79 9.29 -5.33
CA GLN A 369 6.66 9.89 -4.00
C GLN A 369 7.90 9.64 -3.15
N GLU A 370 8.07 10.42 -2.10
CA GLU A 370 9.07 10.21 -1.05
C GLU A 370 8.65 9.06 -0.14
N GLU A 371 9.59 8.54 0.64
CA GLU A 371 9.33 7.53 1.65
C GLU A 371 9.58 8.10 3.05
N PHE A 372 8.88 7.58 4.05
CA PHE A 372 8.96 8.10 5.40
C PHE A 372 10.20 7.58 6.13
N SER A 373 10.94 8.51 6.77
CA SER A 373 12.08 8.25 7.64
C SER A 373 11.74 8.65 9.08
N ASN A 374 11.75 7.67 9.98
CA ASN A 374 11.65 7.93 11.41
C ASN A 374 12.85 8.74 11.92
N ASN A 375 14.05 8.51 11.36
CA ASN A 375 15.26 9.24 11.73
C ASN A 375 15.13 10.71 11.41
N ASP A 376 14.72 11.05 10.18
CA ASP A 376 14.51 12.43 9.77
C ASP A 376 13.40 13.10 10.57
N PHE A 377 12.27 12.41 10.75
CA PHE A 377 11.14 12.90 11.56
C PHE A 377 11.56 13.28 12.98
N ASN A 378 12.37 12.45 13.63
CA ASN A 378 12.86 12.70 14.99
C ASN A 378 13.78 13.92 15.07
N ILE A 379 14.47 14.28 13.99
CA ILE A 379 15.43 15.40 13.94
C ILE A 379 14.75 16.68 13.48
N THR A 380 13.96 16.61 12.41
CA THR A 380 13.42 17.79 11.71
C THR A 380 11.95 18.02 12.00
N GLY A 381 11.19 16.96 12.35
CA GLY A 381 9.73 16.96 12.40
C GLY A 381 9.07 16.79 11.03
N GLY A 382 9.88 16.64 9.95
CA GLY A 382 9.43 16.30 8.59
C GLY A 382 9.19 14.80 8.47
N GLY A 383 10.05 14.10 7.76
CA GLY A 383 10.05 12.64 7.66
C GLY A 383 9.94 12.10 6.25
N CYS A 384 9.30 12.82 5.31
CA CYS A 384 9.28 12.40 3.91
C CYS A 384 10.59 12.80 3.22
N VAL A 385 11.30 11.81 2.68
CA VAL A 385 12.64 12.01 2.08
C VAL A 385 12.79 11.23 0.77
N GLN A 386 13.57 11.78 -0.15
CA GLN A 386 13.84 11.17 -1.47
C GLN A 386 14.88 10.05 -1.40
N SER A 387 15.66 9.97 -0.35
CA SER A 387 16.75 8.98 -0.19
C SER A 387 17.38 9.07 1.19
N ALA A 388 18.09 8.05 1.62
CA ALA A 388 18.90 8.11 2.84
C ALA A 388 19.99 9.20 2.80
N ALA A 389 20.46 9.60 1.64
CA ALA A 389 21.40 10.72 1.49
C ALA A 389 20.72 12.10 1.72
N ALA A 390 19.39 12.13 1.76
CA ALA A 390 18.60 13.32 2.01
C ALA A 390 18.12 13.44 3.47
N GLU A 391 18.34 12.42 4.29
CA GLU A 391 18.06 12.47 5.73
C GLU A 391 18.98 13.48 6.45
N ALA A 392 18.48 14.06 7.58
CA ALA A 392 19.20 15.06 8.37
C ALA A 392 20.41 14.51 9.14
#